data_ac64950fc2c9d4123b91a5d7d70cc002
#
_entry.id   ac64950fc2c9d4123b91a5d7d70cc002
#
_cell.length_a   1.000
_cell.length_b   1.000
_cell.length_c   1.000
_cell.angle_alpha   90.00
_cell.angle_beta   90.00
_cell.angle_gamma   90.00
#
_symmetry.space_group_name_H-M   'P 1'
#
loop_
_entity.id
_entity.type
_entity.pdbx_description
1 polymer ?
#
loop_
_entity_poly.entity_id
_entity_poly.type
_entity_poly.pdbx_seq_one_letter_code
_entity_poly.pdbx_strand_id
1 'polypeptide(L)'
;MMKKALLLKASPRAGWSDGAAETLAEILAEKGVEVRTAAVREEEIGYCRGCGACMGRGEESCPMSGDGAQRLLSEMLCADGVVILTPNYALQVPALLKNLLDRLSFVFHRRDSSGASSCRLSRRGYTAAGAFISILTIRWRSGVSAP
;
A
#
# COMPACT_ATOMS: atom_id res chain seq x y z
N MET A 1 -21.20 -6.64 -7.76
CA MET A 1 -19.99 -7.19 -7.14
C MET A 1 -19.60 -6.29 -5.99
N MET A 2 -19.43 -6.82 -4.78
CA MET A 2 -19.05 -6.03 -3.60
C MET A 2 -17.61 -5.54 -3.78
N LYS A 3 -17.37 -4.25 -3.56
CA LYS A 3 -16.01 -3.69 -3.66
C LYS A 3 -15.18 -4.05 -2.45
N LYS A 4 -13.87 -4.23 -2.67
CA LYS A 4 -12.91 -4.59 -1.64
C LYS A 4 -11.92 -3.45 -1.41
N ALA A 5 -11.70 -3.09 -0.16
CA ALA A 5 -10.70 -2.09 0.22
C ALA A 5 -9.67 -2.70 1.19
N LEU A 6 -8.40 -2.39 0.97
CA LEU A 6 -7.32 -2.67 1.90
C LEU A 6 -6.92 -1.37 2.61
N LEU A 7 -6.99 -1.37 3.94
CA LEU A 7 -6.45 -0.30 4.77
C LEU A 7 -5.07 -0.73 5.31
N LEU A 8 -4.02 -0.10 4.80
CA LEU A 8 -2.64 -0.41 5.18
C LEU A 8 -2.16 0.57 6.25
N LYS A 9 -1.98 0.09 7.46
CA LYS A 9 -1.46 0.85 8.60
C LYS A 9 0.06 0.90 8.53
N ALA A 10 0.61 2.05 8.21
CA ALA A 10 2.06 2.23 8.00
C ALA A 10 2.72 3.09 9.09
N SER A 11 2.26 2.93 10.32
CA SER A 11 2.89 3.50 11.51
C SER A 11 3.79 2.45 12.18
N PRO A 12 5.00 2.84 12.65
CA PRO A 12 5.89 1.93 13.39
C PRO A 12 5.37 1.55 14.78
N ARG A 13 4.37 2.25 15.29
CA ARG A 13 3.72 1.99 16.59
C ARG A 13 2.21 2.06 16.45
N ALA A 14 1.50 1.40 17.37
CA ALA A 14 0.06 1.59 17.53
C ALA A 14 -0.27 3.03 17.96
N GLY A 15 -1.40 3.57 17.49
CA GLY A 15 -1.82 4.92 17.84
C GLY A 15 -2.80 5.51 16.84
N TRP A 16 -2.67 6.79 16.52
CA TRP A 16 -3.61 7.54 15.68
C TRP A 16 -3.93 6.91 14.31
N SER A 17 -2.93 6.30 13.66
CA SER A 17 -3.14 5.62 12.37
C SER A 17 -4.01 4.38 12.50
N ASP A 18 -3.95 3.69 13.66
CA ASP A 18 -4.80 2.53 13.93
C ASP A 18 -6.24 2.96 14.18
N GLY A 19 -6.48 3.96 15.04
CA GLY A 19 -7.82 4.50 15.28
C GLY A 19 -8.45 5.09 14.01
N ALA A 20 -7.67 5.78 13.18
CA ALA A 20 -8.15 6.27 11.89
C ALA A 20 -8.52 5.13 10.93
N ALA A 21 -7.78 4.02 10.96
CA ALA A 21 -8.10 2.83 10.16
C ALA A 21 -9.40 2.17 10.63
N GLU A 22 -9.61 2.05 11.94
CA GLU A 22 -10.82 1.50 12.53
C GLU A 22 -12.05 2.32 12.15
N THR A 23 -12.01 3.64 12.36
CA THR A 23 -13.10 4.54 11.98
C THR A 23 -13.40 4.46 10.48
N LEU A 24 -12.35 4.45 9.64
CA LEU A 24 -12.56 4.35 8.19
C LEU A 24 -13.12 2.99 7.78
N ALA A 25 -12.71 1.91 8.45
CA ALA A 25 -13.25 0.57 8.19
C ALA A 25 -14.76 0.50 8.48
N GLU A 26 -15.21 1.07 9.59
CA GLU A 26 -16.63 1.15 9.95
C GLU A 26 -17.41 1.92 8.88
N ILE A 27 -16.96 3.12 8.51
CA ILE A 27 -17.62 3.95 7.49
C ILE A 27 -17.70 3.23 6.12
N LEU A 28 -16.66 2.52 5.74
CA LEU A 28 -16.65 1.77 4.47
C LEU A 28 -17.57 0.55 4.52
N ALA A 29 -17.59 -0.15 5.65
CA ALA A 29 -18.49 -1.30 5.85
C ALA A 29 -19.95 -0.88 5.79
N GLU A 30 -20.35 0.24 6.40
CA GLU A 30 -21.69 0.82 6.29
C GLU A 30 -22.10 1.12 4.85
N LYS A 31 -21.11 1.40 3.98
CA LYS A 31 -21.32 1.63 2.54
C LYS A 31 -21.28 0.35 1.69
N GLY A 32 -21.24 -0.82 2.32
CA GLY A 32 -21.22 -2.11 1.63
C GLY A 32 -19.88 -2.45 0.98
N VAL A 33 -18.78 -1.91 1.49
CA VAL A 33 -17.43 -2.25 1.06
C VAL A 33 -16.86 -3.32 1.98
N GLU A 34 -16.34 -4.41 1.42
CA GLU A 34 -15.55 -5.39 2.18
C GLU A 34 -14.20 -4.79 2.53
N VAL A 35 -13.89 -4.67 3.81
CA VAL A 35 -12.67 -4.02 4.29
C VAL A 35 -11.73 -5.04 4.92
N ARG A 36 -10.47 -5.03 4.48
CA ARG A 36 -9.35 -5.72 5.14
C ARG A 36 -8.37 -4.69 5.67
N THR A 37 -7.75 -4.99 6.79
CA THR A 37 -6.69 -4.17 7.38
C THR A 37 -5.41 -4.97 7.52
N ALA A 38 -4.27 -4.34 7.20
CA ALA A 38 -2.94 -4.91 7.42
C ALA A 38 -2.02 -3.87 8.05
N ALA A 39 -1.06 -4.29 8.84
CA ALA A 39 -0.10 -3.40 9.48
C ALA A 39 1.32 -3.72 9.00
N VAL A 40 1.97 -2.75 8.35
CA VAL A 40 3.33 -2.91 7.83
C VAL A 40 4.35 -3.28 8.92
N ARG A 41 4.11 -2.82 10.17
CA ARG A 41 4.97 -3.13 11.32
C ARG A 41 4.95 -4.60 11.75
N GLU A 42 3.93 -5.34 11.33
CA GLU A 42 3.78 -6.76 11.66
C GLU A 42 4.43 -7.67 10.60
N GLU A 43 5.00 -7.04 9.56
CA GLU A 43 5.62 -7.73 8.45
C GLU A 43 7.14 -7.66 8.54
N GLU A 44 7.79 -8.79 8.37
CA GLU A 44 9.25 -8.86 8.16
C GLU A 44 9.56 -8.50 6.71
N ILE A 45 10.03 -7.27 6.47
CA ILE A 45 10.36 -6.75 5.14
C ILE A 45 11.85 -6.42 5.08
N GLY A 46 12.60 -7.19 4.32
CA GLY A 46 14.01 -6.91 4.07
C GLY A 46 14.23 -5.64 3.22
N TYR A 47 15.35 -4.96 3.40
CA TYR A 47 15.68 -3.75 2.65
C TYR A 47 15.92 -4.03 1.17
N CYS A 48 15.38 -3.16 0.30
CA CYS A 48 15.65 -3.24 -1.13
C CYS A 48 17.16 -3.08 -1.40
N ARG A 49 17.73 -4.00 -2.21
CA ARG A 49 19.15 -3.98 -2.58
C ARG A 49 19.44 -3.10 -3.80
N GLY A 50 18.42 -2.53 -4.45
CA GLY A 50 18.57 -1.71 -5.65
C GLY A 50 19.12 -2.47 -6.87
N CYS A 51 19.02 -3.79 -6.91
CA CYS A 51 19.63 -4.62 -7.96
C CYS A 51 18.91 -4.56 -9.32
N GLY A 52 17.72 -3.94 -9.41
CA GLY A 52 16.94 -3.79 -10.64
C GLY A 52 16.34 -5.08 -11.22
N ALA A 53 16.51 -6.24 -10.58
CA ALA A 53 16.04 -7.52 -11.12
C ALA A 53 14.52 -7.54 -11.39
N CYS A 54 13.72 -6.99 -10.46
CA CYS A 54 12.27 -6.90 -10.60
C CYS A 54 11.82 -5.96 -11.74
N MET A 55 12.64 -4.98 -12.11
CA MET A 55 12.37 -4.07 -13.22
C MET A 55 12.64 -4.70 -14.57
N GLY A 56 13.75 -5.45 -14.67
CA GLY A 56 14.20 -6.03 -15.93
C GLY A 56 13.63 -7.41 -16.25
N ARG A 57 13.37 -8.24 -15.23
CA ARG A 57 13.00 -9.65 -15.40
C ARG A 57 11.67 -10.04 -14.78
N GLY A 58 11.00 -9.11 -14.08
CA GLY A 58 9.75 -9.35 -13.35
C GLY A 58 9.93 -9.46 -11.85
N GLU A 59 8.84 -9.25 -11.11
CA GLU A 59 8.85 -9.23 -9.65
C GLU A 59 9.28 -10.54 -9.00
N GLU A 60 9.02 -11.68 -9.65
CA GLU A 60 9.42 -13.02 -9.23
C GLU A 60 10.94 -13.20 -9.22
N SER A 61 11.67 -12.36 -9.96
CA SER A 61 13.13 -12.36 -10.00
C SER A 61 13.77 -11.61 -8.83
N CYS A 62 12.98 -11.06 -7.91
CA CYS A 62 13.52 -10.38 -6.74
C CYS A 62 14.23 -11.36 -5.82
N PRO A 63 15.55 -11.15 -5.50
CA PRO A 63 16.29 -12.04 -4.60
C PRO A 63 15.78 -11.98 -3.14
N MET A 64 14.87 -11.05 -2.85
CA MET A 64 14.21 -10.89 -1.56
C MET A 64 12.76 -11.41 -1.61
N SER A 65 12.42 -12.28 -2.56
CA SER A 65 11.08 -12.85 -2.67
C SER A 65 10.75 -13.75 -1.48
N GLY A 66 9.46 -13.82 -1.12
CA GLY A 66 8.96 -14.65 -0.03
C GLY A 66 8.88 -13.95 1.34
N ASP A 67 9.20 -12.65 1.43
CA ASP A 67 9.02 -11.86 2.64
C ASP A 67 7.67 -11.11 2.70
N GLY A 68 7.44 -10.36 3.77
CA GLY A 68 6.21 -9.61 4.00
C GLY A 68 5.85 -8.62 2.89
N ALA A 69 6.82 -8.13 2.10
CA ALA A 69 6.53 -7.22 0.99
C ALA A 69 5.70 -7.90 -0.11
N GLN A 70 6.01 -9.15 -0.45
CA GLN A 70 5.23 -9.90 -1.44
C GLN A 70 3.84 -10.26 -0.93
N ARG A 71 3.72 -10.61 0.36
CA ARG A 71 2.42 -10.88 0.98
C ARG A 71 1.53 -9.64 0.92
N LEU A 72 2.03 -8.48 1.32
CA LEU A 72 1.29 -7.23 1.24
C LEU A 72 0.94 -6.85 -0.21
N LEU A 73 1.84 -7.07 -1.16
CA LEU A 73 1.55 -6.84 -2.58
C LEU A 73 0.36 -7.70 -3.05
N SER A 74 0.34 -8.98 -2.70
CA SER A 74 -0.78 -9.86 -3.06
C SER A 74 -2.10 -9.37 -2.49
N GLU A 75 -2.13 -8.92 -1.23
CA GLU A 75 -3.32 -8.32 -0.63
C GLU A 75 -3.74 -7.01 -1.31
N MET A 76 -2.76 -6.17 -1.68
CA MET A 76 -3.02 -4.94 -2.42
C MET A 76 -3.63 -5.22 -3.80
N LEU A 77 -3.14 -6.23 -4.51
CA LEU A 77 -3.64 -6.62 -5.84
C LEU A 77 -5.05 -7.23 -5.78
N CYS A 78 -5.42 -7.88 -4.67
CA CYS A 78 -6.74 -8.45 -4.45
C CYS A 78 -7.80 -7.39 -4.09
N ALA A 79 -7.42 -6.14 -3.81
CA ALA A 79 -8.31 -5.06 -3.44
C ALA A 79 -8.62 -4.17 -4.64
N ASP A 80 -9.86 -3.65 -4.73
CA ASP A 80 -10.24 -2.63 -5.72
C ASP A 80 -9.62 -1.26 -5.40
N GLY A 81 -9.24 -1.05 -4.14
CA GLY A 81 -8.56 0.16 -3.69
C GLY A 81 -7.75 -0.06 -2.41
N VAL A 82 -6.63 0.62 -2.32
CA VAL A 82 -5.73 0.58 -1.16
C VAL A 82 -5.64 1.98 -0.56
N VAL A 83 -5.85 2.07 0.75
CA VAL A 83 -5.67 3.31 1.52
C VAL A 83 -4.52 3.08 2.50
N ILE A 84 -3.48 3.87 2.38
CA ILE A 84 -2.32 3.81 3.28
C ILE A 84 -2.45 4.93 4.32
N LEU A 85 -2.56 4.53 5.59
CA LEU A 85 -2.61 5.44 6.73
C LEU A 85 -1.23 5.50 7.37
N THR A 86 -0.62 6.68 7.31
CA THR A 86 0.77 6.85 7.73
C THR A 86 0.96 8.18 8.46
N PRO A 87 1.74 8.22 9.55
CA PRO A 87 2.16 9.48 10.14
C PRO A 87 3.16 10.19 9.22
N ASN A 88 3.34 11.47 9.46
CA ASN A 88 4.39 12.25 8.82
C ASN A 88 5.59 12.34 9.77
N TYR A 89 6.74 11.83 9.35
CA TYR A 89 8.00 11.94 10.07
C TYR A 89 8.99 12.76 9.25
N ALA A 90 9.47 13.85 9.81
CA ALA A 90 10.43 14.74 9.14
C ALA A 90 10.01 15.12 7.70
N LEU A 91 8.74 15.49 7.51
CA LEU A 91 8.12 15.86 6.23
C LEU A 91 8.05 14.72 5.21
N GLN A 92 8.29 13.49 5.63
CA GLN A 92 8.29 12.28 4.81
C GLN A 92 7.45 11.16 5.45
N VAL A 93 7.30 10.07 4.72
CA VAL A 93 6.75 8.84 5.26
C VAL A 93 7.76 8.17 6.21
N PRO A 94 7.31 7.40 7.21
CA PRO A 94 8.22 6.64 8.07
C PRO A 94 9.10 5.67 7.26
N ALA A 95 10.31 5.39 7.76
CA ALA A 95 11.25 4.47 7.14
C ALA A 95 10.63 3.10 6.82
N LEU A 96 9.76 2.61 7.71
CA LEU A 96 8.99 1.38 7.53
C LEU A 96 8.17 1.37 6.22
N LEU A 97 7.42 2.44 5.96
CA LEU A 97 6.66 2.57 4.73
C LEU A 97 7.57 2.80 3.52
N LYS A 98 8.62 3.61 3.70
CA LYS A 98 9.59 3.86 2.63
C LYS A 98 10.25 2.55 2.17
N ASN A 99 10.62 1.67 3.11
CA ASN A 99 11.16 0.35 2.79
C ASN A 99 10.17 -0.48 1.94
N LEU A 100 8.90 -0.54 2.33
CA LEU A 100 7.88 -1.21 1.53
C LEU A 100 7.76 -0.61 0.13
N LEU A 101 7.72 0.73 0.01
CA LEU A 101 7.63 1.41 -1.28
C LEU A 101 8.84 1.12 -2.17
N ASP A 102 10.04 1.06 -1.60
CA ASP A 102 11.26 0.70 -2.34
C ASP A 102 11.21 -0.74 -2.85
N ARG A 103 10.67 -1.66 -2.05
CA ARG A 103 10.47 -3.05 -2.44
C ARG A 103 9.42 -3.22 -3.54
N LEU A 104 8.42 -2.35 -3.58
CA LEU A 104 7.34 -2.34 -4.56
C LEU A 104 7.56 -1.33 -5.70
N SER A 105 8.76 -0.78 -5.86
CA SER A 105 9.03 0.29 -6.84
C SER A 105 8.69 -0.10 -8.28
N PHE A 106 8.80 -1.38 -8.65
CA PHE A 106 8.44 -1.89 -9.98
C PHE A 106 6.95 -1.66 -10.31
N VAL A 107 6.06 -1.62 -9.34
CA VAL A 107 4.61 -1.40 -9.54
C VAL A 107 4.34 -0.05 -10.18
N PHE A 108 5.15 0.97 -9.88
CA PHE A 108 5.02 2.33 -10.45
C PHE A 108 5.53 2.46 -11.88
N HIS A 109 6.29 1.47 -12.36
CA HIS A 109 6.88 1.45 -13.69
C HIS A 109 6.25 0.41 -14.61
N ARG A 110 5.36 -0.42 -14.08
CA ARG A 110 4.67 -1.44 -14.86
C ARG A 110 3.66 -0.78 -15.79
N ARG A 111 3.78 -1.03 -17.09
CA ARG A 111 2.78 -0.66 -18.08
C ARG A 111 1.81 -1.81 -18.22
N ASP A 112 0.50 -1.51 -18.21
CA ASP A 112 -0.48 -2.48 -18.65
C ASP A 112 -0.37 -2.71 -20.17
N SER A 113 -1.10 -3.71 -20.67
CA SER A 113 -1.13 -4.03 -22.11
C SER A 113 -1.63 -2.88 -22.99
N SER A 114 -2.20 -1.82 -22.42
CA SER A 114 -2.62 -0.59 -23.13
C SER A 114 -1.53 0.50 -23.10
N GLY A 115 -0.37 0.23 -22.49
CA GLY A 115 0.75 1.18 -22.36
C GLY A 115 0.54 2.25 -21.30
N ALA A 116 -0.54 2.19 -20.52
CA ALA A 116 -0.79 3.11 -19.42
C ALA A 116 -0.32 2.51 -18.08
N SER A 117 0.16 3.37 -17.18
CA SER A 117 0.50 2.95 -15.81
C SER A 117 -0.78 2.49 -15.11
N SER A 118 -0.83 1.22 -14.69
CA SER A 118 -2.02 0.61 -14.06
C SER A 118 -2.28 1.12 -12.64
N CYS A 119 -1.33 1.84 -12.06
CA CYS A 119 -1.39 2.37 -10.71
C CYS A 119 -1.43 3.91 -10.70
N ARG A 120 -2.43 4.47 -10.06
CA ARG A 120 -2.49 5.92 -9.77
C ARG A 120 -2.35 6.15 -8.27
N LEU A 121 -1.29 6.84 -7.89
CA LEU A 121 -1.09 7.29 -6.52
C LEU A 121 -1.70 8.69 -6.36
N SER A 122 -2.62 8.84 -5.42
CA SER A 122 -3.16 10.13 -4.99
C SER A 122 -2.83 10.35 -3.53
N ARG A 123 -2.29 11.52 -3.21
CA ARG A 123 -1.98 11.92 -1.83
C ARG A 123 -2.98 12.96 -1.36
N ARG A 124 -3.59 12.71 -0.20
CA ARG A 124 -4.34 13.72 0.56
C ARG A 124 -3.77 13.76 1.98
N GLY A 125 -3.36 14.93 2.43
CA GLY A 125 -2.93 15.17 3.80
C GLY A 125 -4.10 15.74 4.62
N TYR A 126 -4.27 15.24 5.82
CA TYR A 126 -5.21 15.77 6.80
C TYR A 126 -4.46 16.10 8.09
N THR A 127 -4.76 17.25 8.69
CA THR A 127 -4.29 17.61 10.03
C THR A 127 -5.46 17.46 10.99
N ALA A 128 -5.31 16.58 11.96
CA ALA A 128 -6.25 16.46 13.06
C ALA A 128 -5.45 16.43 14.37
N ALA A 129 -5.80 17.27 15.32
CA ALA A 129 -5.21 17.33 16.67
C ALA A 129 -3.67 17.32 16.70
N GLY A 130 -3.01 18.08 15.81
CA GLY A 130 -1.54 18.18 15.77
C GLY A 130 -0.80 17.00 15.14
N ALA A 131 -1.51 15.99 14.67
CA ALA A 131 -0.94 14.86 13.91
C ALA A 131 -1.19 15.07 12.41
N PHE A 132 -0.14 14.98 11.61
CA PHE A 132 -0.25 14.98 10.16
C PHE A 132 -0.39 13.54 9.68
N ILE A 133 -1.58 13.17 9.21
CA ILE A 133 -1.84 11.86 8.61
C ILE A 133 -1.88 12.02 7.09
N SER A 134 -1.04 11.30 6.39
CA SER A 134 -1.10 11.23 4.93
C SER A 134 -1.91 9.99 4.52
N ILE A 135 -2.97 10.21 3.75
CA ILE A 135 -3.72 9.13 3.10
C ILE A 135 -3.20 9.02 1.67
N LEU A 136 -2.55 7.90 1.37
CA LEU A 136 -2.12 7.54 0.03
C LEU A 136 -3.14 6.56 -0.52
N THR A 137 -3.82 6.91 -1.59
CA THR A 137 -4.78 6.01 -2.25
C THR A 137 -4.14 5.46 -3.51
N ILE A 138 -4.04 4.16 -3.59
CA ILE A 138 -3.63 3.44 -4.80
C ILE A 138 -4.92 2.90 -5.44
N ARG A 139 -5.18 3.27 -6.67
CA ARG A 139 -6.33 2.79 -7.42
C ARG A 139 -5.85 2.02 -8.64
N TRP A 140 -6.25 0.77 -8.73
CA TRP A 140 -6.06 -0.06 -9.91
C TRP A 140 -7.16 0.25 -10.93
N ARG A 141 -6.84 0.32 -12.23
CA ARG A 141 -7.88 0.37 -13.26
C ARG A 141 -8.53 -1.01 -13.34
N SER A 142 -9.86 -1.03 -13.25
CA SER A 142 -10.67 -2.23 -13.48
C SER A 142 -10.37 -2.81 -14.87
N GLY A 143 -9.81 -3.98 -14.95
CA GLY A 143 -9.45 -4.67 -16.21
C GLY A 143 -8.16 -5.49 -16.14
N VAL A 144 -7.37 -5.36 -15.07
CA VAL A 144 -6.22 -6.24 -14.86
C VAL A 144 -6.70 -7.43 -14.02
N SER A 145 -6.87 -8.57 -14.66
CA SER A 145 -7.00 -9.86 -13.95
C SER A 145 -5.71 -10.09 -13.17
N ALA A 146 -5.83 -10.39 -11.89
CA ALA A 146 -4.70 -10.93 -11.13
C ALA A 146 -4.20 -12.21 -11.83
N PRO A 147 -2.90 -12.46 -11.82
CA PRO A 147 -2.32 -13.67 -12.37
C PRO A 147 -2.80 -14.92 -11.65
#